data_178706e5a9cc9fc36236dc2124a3777d
#
_entry.id   178706e5a9cc9fc36236dc2124a3777d
#
_cell.length_a   1.000
_cell.length_b   1.000
_cell.length_c   1.000
_cell.angle_alpha   90.00
_cell.angle_beta   90.00
_cell.angle_gamma   90.00
#
_symmetry.space_group_name_H-M   'P 1'
#
loop_
_entity.id
_entity.type
_entity.pdbx_description
1 polymer ?
#
loop_
_entity_poly.entity_id
_entity_poly.type
_entity_poly.pdbx_seq_one_letter_code
_entity_poly.pdbx_strand_id
1 'polypeptide(L)'
;MTVERITKEQLKERLDRGEKPTIVDVRLKYAYEHSTVKLPGAIRLPPYAIESVSLPTGPDVVAYDSDPNELVSTRVAGALLRKGYQVTVLKGGVPEWLAANYPIETKEAPRSAPPEPGSLKG
;
A
#
# COMPACT_ATOMS: atom_id res chain seq x y z
N MET A 1 -12.34 -12.65 -13.69
CA MET A 1 -11.87 -11.25 -13.72
C MET A 1 -10.36 -11.26 -13.47
N THR A 2 -9.64 -10.66 -14.39
CA THR A 2 -8.18 -10.65 -14.30
C THR A 2 -7.70 -9.44 -13.52
N VAL A 3 -6.79 -9.67 -12.57
CA VAL A 3 -6.19 -8.58 -11.83
C VAL A 3 -4.98 -8.10 -12.64
N GLU A 4 -4.98 -6.82 -12.98
CA GLU A 4 -3.89 -6.24 -13.75
C GLU A 4 -2.78 -5.75 -12.83
N ARG A 5 -1.57 -5.68 -13.37
CA ARG A 5 -0.39 -5.27 -12.60
C ARG A 5 0.20 -4.02 -13.21
N ILE A 6 0.75 -3.18 -12.34
CA ILE A 6 1.48 -1.98 -12.76
C ILE A 6 2.92 -2.16 -12.31
N THR A 7 3.88 -1.85 -13.18
CA THR A 7 5.28 -1.95 -12.80
C THR A 7 5.68 -0.79 -11.92
N LYS A 8 6.76 -0.99 -11.15
CA LYS A 8 7.27 0.10 -10.31
C LYS A 8 7.67 1.31 -11.15
N GLU A 9 8.21 1.07 -12.34
CA GLU A 9 8.59 2.16 -13.25
C GLU A 9 7.36 2.93 -13.71
N GLN A 10 6.30 2.22 -14.06
CA GLN A 10 5.07 2.86 -14.51
C GLN A 10 4.45 3.70 -13.40
N LEU A 11 4.41 3.16 -12.19
CA LEU A 11 3.86 3.90 -11.07
C LEU A 11 4.72 5.12 -10.75
N LYS A 12 6.04 4.95 -10.75
CA LYS A 12 6.95 6.06 -10.49
C LYS A 12 6.74 7.18 -11.51
N GLU A 13 6.60 6.81 -12.78
CA GLU A 13 6.37 7.80 -13.84
C GLU A 13 5.06 8.56 -13.61
N ARG A 14 4.01 7.85 -13.22
CA ARG A 14 2.72 8.49 -12.95
C ARG A 14 2.83 9.49 -11.81
N LEU A 15 3.52 9.11 -10.74
CA LEU A 15 3.71 10.02 -9.61
C LEU A 15 4.54 11.23 -9.99
N ASP A 16 5.57 11.03 -10.82
CA ASP A 16 6.43 12.13 -11.27
C ASP A 16 5.66 13.12 -12.14
N ARG A 17 4.63 12.65 -12.85
CA ARG A 17 3.78 13.52 -13.65
C ARG A 17 2.72 14.23 -12.82
N GLY A 18 2.68 13.97 -11.53
CA GLY A 18 1.69 14.61 -10.66
C GLY A 18 0.37 13.86 -10.57
N GLU A 19 0.26 12.66 -11.12
CA GLU A 19 -0.95 11.86 -10.97
C GLU A 19 -1.07 11.38 -9.53
N LYS A 20 -2.31 11.24 -9.08
CA LYS A 20 -2.57 10.87 -7.68
C LYS A 20 -3.50 9.68 -7.58
N PRO A 21 -3.04 8.48 -7.97
CA PRO A 21 -3.85 7.29 -7.76
C PRO A 21 -3.99 7.05 -6.26
N THR A 22 -5.03 6.33 -5.86
CA THR A 22 -5.18 5.93 -4.47
C THR A 22 -4.30 4.71 -4.24
N ILE A 23 -3.20 4.89 -3.51
CA ILE A 23 -2.27 3.80 -3.23
C ILE A 23 -2.66 3.20 -1.88
N VAL A 24 -2.90 1.89 -1.86
CA VAL A 24 -3.29 1.22 -0.62
C VAL A 24 -2.26 0.18 -0.23
N ASP A 25 -1.89 0.21 1.03
CA ASP A 25 -0.91 -0.72 1.62
C ASP A 25 -1.69 -1.86 2.23
N VAL A 26 -1.65 -3.02 1.58
CA VAL A 26 -2.41 -4.18 2.02
C VAL A 26 -1.53 -5.28 2.59
N ARG A 27 -0.35 -4.90 3.10
CA ARG A 27 0.55 -5.87 3.71
C ARG A 27 -0.14 -6.58 4.87
N LEU A 28 0.26 -7.82 5.11
CA LEU A 28 -0.20 -8.53 6.29
C LEU A 28 0.29 -7.80 7.54
N LYS A 29 -0.42 -8.03 8.64
CA LYS A 29 -0.19 -7.26 9.86
C LYS A 29 1.27 -7.23 10.28
N TYR A 30 1.90 -8.40 10.34
CA TYR A 30 3.29 -8.49 10.80
C TYR A 30 4.23 -7.69 9.89
N ALA A 31 4.11 -7.91 8.58
CA ALA A 31 4.98 -7.21 7.63
C ALA A 31 4.76 -5.70 7.70
N TYR A 32 3.51 -5.27 7.86
CA TYR A 32 3.21 -3.86 7.96
C TYR A 32 3.79 -3.25 9.24
N GLU A 33 3.57 -3.92 10.37
CA GLU A 33 3.97 -3.36 11.66
C GLU A 33 5.48 -3.31 11.85
N HIS A 34 6.20 -4.22 11.23
CA HIS A 34 7.65 -4.28 11.36
C HIS A 34 8.39 -3.43 10.35
N SER A 35 7.67 -2.76 9.45
CA SER A 35 8.27 -1.86 8.48
C SER A 35 8.15 -0.42 8.99
N THR A 36 9.18 0.38 8.72
CA THR A 36 9.15 1.79 9.08
C THR A 36 8.79 2.68 7.89
N VAL A 37 8.56 2.09 6.72
CA VAL A 37 8.35 2.87 5.51
C VAL A 37 7.11 2.41 4.76
N LYS A 38 6.61 3.29 3.88
CA LYS A 38 5.50 3.00 2.99
C LYS A 38 5.71 3.77 1.70
N LEU A 39 4.95 3.42 0.66
CA LEU A 39 4.95 4.21 -0.55
C LEU A 39 4.34 5.58 -0.27
N PRO A 40 4.73 6.61 -1.05
CA PRO A 40 4.23 7.97 -0.81
C PRO A 40 2.71 8.03 -0.88
N GLY A 41 2.10 8.64 0.13
CA GLY A 41 0.67 8.82 0.17
C GLY A 41 -0.15 7.58 0.42
N ALA A 42 0.48 6.44 0.70
CA ALA A 42 -0.24 5.18 0.85
C ALA A 42 -1.18 5.21 2.05
N ILE A 43 -2.38 4.66 1.82
CA ILE A 43 -3.39 4.50 2.85
C ILE A 43 -3.33 3.05 3.33
N ARG A 44 -3.32 2.84 4.64
CA ARG A 44 -3.33 1.50 5.17
C ARG A 44 -4.69 0.85 4.99
N LEU A 45 -4.73 -0.29 4.33
CA LEU A 45 -5.94 -1.09 4.18
C LEU A 45 -5.62 -2.52 4.60
N PRO A 46 -5.88 -2.88 5.86
CA PRO A 46 -5.61 -4.25 6.29
C PRO A 46 -6.43 -5.23 5.45
N PRO A 47 -5.84 -6.36 5.05
CA PRO A 47 -6.57 -7.31 4.21
C PRO A 47 -7.88 -7.80 4.83
N TYR A 48 -7.95 -7.85 6.16
CA TYR A 48 -9.17 -8.31 6.83
C TYR A 48 -10.25 -7.23 6.92
N ALA A 49 -9.97 -6.01 6.47
CA ALA A 49 -10.92 -4.90 6.57
C ALA A 49 -11.60 -4.59 5.24
N ILE A 50 -11.51 -5.48 4.26
CA ILE A 50 -12.03 -5.22 2.92
C ILE A 50 -13.54 -4.99 2.93
N GLU A 51 -14.25 -5.68 3.79
CA GLU A 51 -15.70 -5.59 3.80
C GLU A 51 -16.22 -4.22 4.18
N SER A 52 -15.48 -3.50 5.01
CA SER A 52 -15.90 -2.20 5.50
C SER A 52 -15.17 -1.04 4.83
N VAL A 53 -14.37 -1.30 3.80
CA VAL A 53 -13.55 -0.25 3.22
C VAL A 53 -14.38 0.72 2.39
N SER A 54 -14.00 1.98 2.46
CA SER A 54 -14.56 3.03 1.61
C SER A 54 -13.40 3.87 1.14
N LEU A 55 -13.11 3.80 -0.15
CA LEU A 55 -12.01 4.53 -0.76
C LEU A 55 -12.56 5.64 -1.62
N PRO A 56 -11.74 6.69 -1.91
CA PRO A 56 -12.20 7.75 -2.81
C PRO A 56 -12.64 7.18 -4.14
N THR A 57 -13.74 7.70 -4.66
CA THR A 57 -14.18 7.36 -6.01
C THR A 57 -13.50 8.31 -6.98
N GLY A 58 -13.29 7.89 -8.20
CA GLY A 58 -12.64 8.71 -9.20
C GLY A 58 -11.20 8.27 -9.46
N PRO A 59 -10.26 8.43 -8.52
CA PRO A 59 -8.90 7.93 -8.77
C PRO A 59 -8.90 6.41 -8.82
N ASP A 60 -8.07 5.86 -9.69
CA ASP A 60 -7.85 4.42 -9.67
C ASP A 60 -7.03 4.04 -8.43
N VAL A 61 -7.08 2.77 -8.08
CA VAL A 61 -6.43 2.23 -6.89
C VAL A 61 -5.23 1.40 -7.29
N VAL A 62 -4.11 1.59 -6.60
CA VAL A 62 -2.93 0.73 -6.74
C VAL A 62 -2.70 0.06 -5.41
N ALA A 63 -2.79 -1.27 -5.38
CA ALA A 63 -2.59 -2.03 -4.15
C ALA A 63 -1.19 -2.63 -4.13
N TYR A 64 -0.55 -2.63 -2.97
CA TYR A 64 0.76 -3.27 -2.86
C TYR A 64 0.90 -4.02 -1.54
N ASP A 65 1.72 -5.05 -1.58
CA ASP A 65 2.09 -5.80 -0.37
C ASP A 65 3.61 -5.97 -0.34
N SER A 66 4.11 -6.85 0.53
CA SER A 66 5.53 -7.11 0.63
C SER A 66 5.93 -8.45 0.02
N ASP A 67 4.99 -9.14 -0.63
CA ASP A 67 5.26 -10.44 -1.25
C ASP A 67 5.75 -10.21 -2.67
N PRO A 68 6.94 -10.73 -3.04
CA PRO A 68 7.43 -10.56 -4.41
C PRO A 68 6.48 -11.15 -5.46
N ASN A 69 5.62 -12.07 -5.07
CA ASN A 69 4.66 -12.68 -5.97
C ASN A 69 3.26 -12.07 -5.85
N GLU A 70 3.10 -11.00 -5.08
CA GLU A 70 1.85 -10.23 -4.95
C GLU A 70 0.65 -11.09 -4.54
N LEU A 71 0.87 -12.09 -3.70
CA LEU A 71 -0.22 -12.99 -3.31
C LEU A 71 -1.32 -12.27 -2.54
N VAL A 72 -0.93 -11.42 -1.59
CA VAL A 72 -1.91 -10.70 -0.77
C VAL A 72 -2.58 -9.60 -1.56
N SER A 73 -1.79 -8.78 -2.26
CA SER A 73 -2.36 -7.66 -3.02
C SER A 73 -3.26 -8.13 -4.14
N THR A 74 -2.95 -9.26 -4.78
CA THR A 74 -3.80 -9.81 -5.82
C THR A 74 -5.17 -10.20 -5.26
N ARG A 75 -5.16 -10.84 -4.08
CA ARG A 75 -6.42 -11.24 -3.44
C ARG A 75 -7.26 -10.02 -3.07
N VAL A 76 -6.62 -9.02 -2.47
CA VAL A 76 -7.32 -7.79 -2.08
C VAL A 76 -7.85 -7.06 -3.30
N ALA A 77 -7.03 -6.98 -4.36
CA ALA A 77 -7.45 -6.32 -5.59
C ALA A 77 -8.68 -6.98 -6.17
N GLY A 78 -8.75 -8.31 -6.15
CA GLY A 78 -9.93 -9.01 -6.62
C GLY A 78 -11.19 -8.62 -5.85
N ALA A 79 -11.06 -8.50 -4.53
CA ALA A 79 -12.19 -8.10 -3.70
C ALA A 79 -12.60 -6.66 -4.00
N LEU A 80 -11.64 -5.76 -4.18
CA LEU A 80 -11.95 -4.35 -4.49
C LEU A 80 -12.59 -4.22 -5.87
N LEU A 81 -12.11 -5.00 -6.84
CA LEU A 81 -12.73 -5.00 -8.17
C LEU A 81 -14.20 -5.40 -8.09
N ARG A 82 -14.52 -6.39 -7.26
CA ARG A 82 -15.91 -6.81 -7.08
C ARG A 82 -16.77 -5.74 -6.42
N LYS A 83 -16.15 -4.82 -5.69
CA LYS A 83 -16.86 -3.68 -5.10
C LYS A 83 -16.97 -2.51 -6.06
N GLY A 84 -16.42 -2.61 -7.26
CA GLY A 84 -16.55 -1.59 -8.29
C GLY A 84 -15.37 -0.65 -8.44
N TYR A 85 -14.30 -0.86 -7.70
CA TYR A 85 -13.12 -0.02 -7.83
C TYR A 85 -12.29 -0.46 -9.03
N GLN A 86 -11.54 0.47 -9.62
CA GLN A 86 -10.54 0.16 -10.62
C GLN A 86 -9.21 -0.04 -9.91
N VAL A 87 -8.65 -1.23 -9.99
CA VAL A 87 -7.49 -1.59 -9.17
C VAL A 87 -6.42 -2.25 -10.01
N THR A 88 -5.17 -1.86 -9.79
CA THR A 88 -4.00 -2.58 -10.28
C THR A 88 -3.13 -2.95 -9.08
N VAL A 89 -2.25 -3.92 -9.29
CA VAL A 89 -1.36 -4.42 -8.24
C VAL A 89 0.08 -4.05 -8.60
N LEU A 90 0.82 -3.53 -7.64
CA LEU A 90 2.22 -3.17 -7.86
C LEU A 90 3.06 -4.42 -8.01
N LYS A 91 3.61 -4.61 -9.19
CA LYS A 91 4.41 -5.78 -9.49
C LYS A 91 5.66 -5.81 -8.62
N GLY A 92 5.87 -6.92 -7.94
CA GLY A 92 7.01 -7.10 -7.06
C GLY A 92 6.87 -6.46 -5.69
N GLY A 93 5.83 -5.66 -5.47
CA GLY A 93 5.55 -5.09 -4.16
C GLY A 93 6.61 -4.14 -3.64
N VAL A 94 6.57 -3.92 -2.32
CA VAL A 94 7.51 -3.01 -1.66
C VAL A 94 8.97 -3.39 -1.90
N PRO A 95 9.36 -4.68 -1.87
CA PRO A 95 10.78 -5.00 -2.06
C PRO A 95 11.36 -4.45 -3.35
N GLU A 96 10.59 -4.53 -4.45
CA GLU A 96 11.07 -4.01 -5.73
C GLU A 96 11.16 -2.48 -5.74
N TRP A 97 10.19 -1.84 -5.09
CA TRP A 97 10.19 -0.38 -4.98
C TRP A 97 11.41 0.10 -4.21
N LEU A 98 11.70 -0.56 -3.08
CA LEU A 98 12.86 -0.21 -2.26
C LEU A 98 14.17 -0.49 -2.98
N ALA A 99 14.25 -1.60 -3.69
CA ALA A 99 15.47 -1.97 -4.42
C ALA A 99 15.80 -0.95 -5.51
N ALA A 100 14.77 -0.30 -6.05
CA ALA A 100 14.97 0.73 -7.06
C ALA A 100 15.31 2.10 -6.47
N ASN A 101 15.35 2.21 -5.15
CA ASN A 101 15.61 3.47 -4.44
C ASN A 101 14.60 4.55 -4.79
N TYR A 102 13.35 4.16 -5.03
CA TYR A 102 12.29 5.12 -5.30
C TYR A 102 11.83 5.78 -4.01
N PRO A 103 11.20 6.96 -4.07
CA PRO A 103 10.80 7.69 -2.88
C PRO A 103 9.86 6.91 -1.97
N ILE A 104 10.05 7.09 -0.68
CA ILE A 104 9.20 6.47 0.34
C ILE A 104 8.84 7.51 1.38
N GLU A 105 7.87 7.18 2.19
CA GLU A 105 7.52 7.97 3.37
C GLU A 105 7.73 7.13 4.60
N THR A 106 8.05 7.79 5.71
CA THR A 106 8.14 7.12 6.99
C THR A 106 6.73 6.91 7.53
N LYS A 107 6.45 5.71 8.02
CA LYS A 107 5.18 5.46 8.66
C LYS A 107 5.13 6.20 9.98
N GLU A 108 3.94 6.70 10.32
CA GLU A 108 3.75 7.31 11.62
C GLU A 108 3.75 6.24 12.70
N ALA A 109 4.25 6.61 13.87
CA ALA A 109 4.19 5.71 15.01
C ALA A 109 2.72 5.46 15.38
N PRO A 110 2.40 4.28 15.89
CA PRO A 110 1.04 4.02 16.34
C PRO A 110 0.63 5.04 17.40
N ARG A 111 -0.59 5.54 17.29
CA ARG A 111 -1.06 6.55 18.24
C ARG A 111 -1.17 6.02 19.65
N SER A 112 -1.40 4.74 19.77
CA SER A 112 -1.48 4.11 21.08
C SER A 112 -0.11 3.96 21.74
N ALA A 113 0.96 4.13 20.98
CA ALA A 113 2.30 4.03 21.54
C ALA A 113 2.56 5.24 22.43
N PRO A 114 2.90 5.05 23.69
CA PRO A 114 3.30 6.19 24.51
C PRO A 114 4.56 6.77 23.94
N PRO A 115 4.63 8.04 23.89
CA PRO A 115 5.87 8.65 23.50
C PRO A 115 6.84 8.28 24.58
N GLU A 116 7.36 7.77 24.63
CA GLU A 116 7.93 7.29 25.64
C GLU A 116 8.51 8.07 26.50
N PRO A 117 8.26 8.40 27.20
CA PRO A 117 8.62 8.88 27.82
C PRO A 117 9.26 8.47 28.34
N GLY A 118 9.19 8.35 28.49
CA GLY A 118 9.75 8.00 28.64
C GLY A 118 9.95 7.47 28.47
N SER A 119 9.33 7.61 28.34
CA SER A 119 9.51 7.06 28.04
C SER A 119 9.70 7.04 27.60
N LEU A 120 9.43 7.27 27.91
CA LEU A 120 9.73 7.05 27.65
C LEU A 120 10.23 7.06 27.29
N LYS A 121 10.21 7.07 27.64
CA LYS A 121 10.68 7.00 27.38
C LYS A 121 10.89 6.85 27.03
N GLY A 122 10.55 7.06 27.30
CA GLY A 122 10.62 6.93 27.12
C GLY A 122 10.72 6.86 27.17
#